data_19df46f0ae4e0a5855ac153086d2c9fa
#
_entry.id   19df46f0ae4e0a5855ac153086d2c9fa
#
_cell.length_a   1.000
_cell.length_b   1.000
_cell.length_c   1.000
_cell.angle_alpha   90.00
_cell.angle_beta   90.00
_cell.angle_gamma   90.00
#
_symmetry.space_group_name_H-M   'P 1'
#
loop_
_entity.id
_entity.type
_entity.pdbx_description
1 polymer ?
#
loop_
_entity_poly.entity_id
_entity_poly.type
_entity_poly.pdbx_seq_one_letter_code
_entity_poly.pdbx_strand_id
1 'polypeptide(L)'
;MKAQLEELISKISSGCMLAEDVARIADEAALAYADPQAFLAANPDINYDDSFPIPLGEWVAVGSLPDTVLFQADSYDQLFQQIVDSFGQQVSFVLKPKQLVKVEPLKALNRIQVQLSSLSAETQGYVLVDFSEPLDDELQAVLVYRSDLARVLELAVEIGIYAAPAYEAMQAAQTE
;
A
#
# COMPACT_ATOMS: atom_id res chain seq x y z
N MET A 1 -19.67 -0.32 -3.33
CA MET A 1 -18.25 0.05 -3.67
C MET A 1 -17.66 1.04 -2.67
N LYS A 2 -18.36 2.14 -2.37
CA LYS A 2 -17.83 3.16 -1.45
C LYS A 2 -17.50 2.60 -0.05
N ALA A 3 -18.41 1.82 0.55
CA ALA A 3 -18.19 1.24 1.88
C ALA A 3 -16.96 0.31 1.91
N GLN A 4 -16.78 -0.47 0.85
CA GLN A 4 -15.63 -1.37 0.72
C GLN A 4 -14.32 -0.58 0.57
N LEU A 5 -14.34 0.51 -0.20
CA LEU A 5 -13.19 1.41 -0.35
C LEU A 5 -12.85 2.09 0.97
N GLU A 6 -13.84 2.55 1.72
CA GLU A 6 -13.61 3.17 3.04
C GLU A 6 -12.93 2.17 3.99
N GLU A 7 -13.43 0.95 4.04
CA GLU A 7 -12.84 -0.08 4.90
C GLU A 7 -11.41 -0.41 4.47
N LEU A 8 -11.20 -0.60 3.16
CA LEU A 8 -9.88 -0.92 2.63
C LEU A 8 -8.87 0.20 2.94
N ILE A 9 -9.20 1.45 2.62
CA ILE A 9 -8.30 2.58 2.84
C ILE A 9 -7.96 2.74 4.32
N SER A 10 -8.95 2.60 5.19
CA SER A 10 -8.71 2.66 6.64
C SER A 10 -7.72 1.59 7.09
N LYS A 11 -7.87 0.35 6.59
CA LYS A 11 -7.01 -0.76 7.01
C LYS A 11 -5.60 -0.72 6.40
N ILE A 12 -5.46 -0.28 5.14
CA ILE A 12 -4.12 -0.16 4.53
C ILE A 12 -3.33 1.02 5.08
N SER A 13 -3.99 1.95 5.76
CA SER A 13 -3.33 3.05 6.47
C SER A 13 -3.05 2.71 7.94
N SER A 14 -3.37 1.49 8.37
CA SER A 14 -3.24 1.06 9.77
C SER A 14 -3.97 2.01 10.73
N GLY A 15 -5.09 2.56 10.28
CA GLY A 15 -5.88 3.49 11.08
C GLY A 15 -5.27 4.88 11.27
N CYS A 16 -4.22 5.23 10.54
CA CYS A 16 -3.51 6.50 10.72
C CYS A 16 -4.16 7.68 9.98
N MET A 17 -5.08 7.41 9.05
CA MET A 17 -5.78 8.45 8.31
C MET A 17 -7.04 8.89 9.05
N LEU A 18 -7.36 10.19 8.92
CA LEU A 18 -8.61 10.72 9.48
C LEU A 18 -9.81 10.14 8.72
N ALA A 19 -10.88 9.85 9.45
CA ALA A 19 -12.10 9.27 8.87
C ALA A 19 -12.66 10.12 7.73
N GLU A 20 -12.60 11.44 7.84
CA GLU A 20 -13.07 12.37 6.80
C GLU A 20 -12.23 12.28 5.51
N ASP A 21 -10.92 12.07 5.63
CA ASP A 21 -10.04 11.89 4.47
C ASP A 21 -10.30 10.56 3.80
N VAL A 22 -10.46 9.50 4.60
CA VAL A 22 -10.82 8.17 4.08
C VAL A 22 -12.12 8.22 3.31
N ALA A 23 -13.14 8.86 3.88
CA ALA A 23 -14.46 8.99 3.25
C ALA A 23 -14.38 9.79 1.94
N ARG A 24 -13.61 10.87 1.92
CA ARG A 24 -13.43 11.71 0.73
C ARG A 24 -12.78 10.91 -0.41
N ILE A 25 -11.70 10.22 -0.11
CA ILE A 25 -10.98 9.41 -1.12
C ILE A 25 -11.89 8.29 -1.63
N ALA A 26 -12.59 7.60 -0.73
CA ALA A 26 -13.49 6.51 -1.12
C ALA A 26 -14.64 7.00 -2.00
N ASP A 27 -15.17 8.19 -1.71
CA ASP A 27 -16.25 8.80 -2.47
C ASP A 27 -15.78 9.15 -3.90
N GLU A 28 -14.64 9.81 -4.03
CA GLU A 28 -14.05 10.16 -5.33
C GLU A 28 -13.73 8.91 -6.16
N ALA A 29 -13.09 7.92 -5.54
CA ALA A 29 -12.75 6.67 -6.23
C ALA A 29 -14.00 5.91 -6.67
N ALA A 30 -15.03 5.86 -5.82
CA ALA A 30 -16.28 5.18 -6.16
C ALA A 30 -16.97 5.83 -7.37
N LEU A 31 -16.97 7.17 -7.46
CA LEU A 31 -17.49 7.89 -8.61
C LEU A 31 -16.71 7.55 -9.88
N ALA A 32 -15.38 7.49 -9.78
CA ALA A 32 -14.51 7.15 -10.91
C ALA A 32 -14.73 5.70 -11.39
N TYR A 33 -14.98 4.77 -10.47
CA TYR A 33 -15.32 3.38 -10.83
C TYR A 33 -16.70 3.30 -11.51
N ALA A 34 -17.67 4.04 -10.98
CA ALA A 34 -19.05 3.96 -11.46
C ALA A 34 -19.23 4.53 -12.86
N ASP A 35 -18.58 5.66 -13.13
CA ASP A 35 -18.67 6.33 -14.44
C ASP A 35 -17.36 7.05 -14.75
N PRO A 36 -16.37 6.33 -15.32
CA PRO A 36 -15.08 6.92 -15.67
C PRO A 36 -15.19 8.14 -16.60
N GLN A 37 -16.08 8.09 -17.58
CA GLN A 37 -16.24 9.16 -18.56
C GLN A 37 -16.73 10.45 -17.91
N ALA A 38 -17.74 10.33 -17.05
CA ALA A 38 -18.27 11.48 -16.32
C ALA A 38 -17.23 12.07 -15.37
N PHE A 39 -16.45 11.20 -14.70
CA PHE A 39 -15.38 11.65 -13.82
C PHE A 39 -14.31 12.42 -14.58
N LEU A 40 -13.88 11.91 -15.73
CA LEU A 40 -12.86 12.57 -16.56
C LEU A 40 -13.39 13.92 -17.09
N ALA A 41 -14.65 13.99 -17.47
CA ALA A 41 -15.28 15.22 -17.94
C ALA A 41 -15.33 16.29 -16.85
N ALA A 42 -15.57 15.88 -15.60
CA ALA A 42 -15.61 16.76 -14.44
C ALA A 42 -14.23 17.17 -13.95
N ASN A 43 -13.18 16.43 -14.32
CA ASN A 43 -11.80 16.64 -13.86
C ASN A 43 -10.84 16.65 -15.05
N PRO A 44 -10.94 17.67 -15.97
CA PRO A 44 -10.19 17.65 -17.23
C PRO A 44 -8.67 17.79 -17.08
N ASP A 45 -8.20 18.22 -15.92
CA ASP A 45 -6.77 18.48 -15.69
C ASP A 45 -6.02 17.27 -15.09
N ILE A 46 -6.68 16.15 -14.86
CA ILE A 46 -5.99 14.97 -14.31
C ILE A 46 -5.19 14.26 -15.39
N ASN A 47 -4.10 13.61 -14.98
CA ASN A 47 -3.13 12.99 -15.87
C ASN A 47 -3.36 11.49 -16.10
N TYR A 48 -4.59 11.01 -15.94
CA TYR A 48 -4.89 9.61 -16.21
C TYR A 48 -4.84 9.31 -17.70
N ASP A 49 -4.26 8.18 -18.05
CA ASP A 49 -4.12 7.70 -19.42
C ASP A 49 -4.68 6.27 -19.50
N ASP A 50 -5.48 6.01 -20.53
CA ASP A 50 -6.08 4.69 -20.75
C ASP A 50 -5.05 3.57 -20.96
N SER A 51 -3.78 3.93 -21.28
CA SER A 51 -2.70 2.96 -21.39
C SER A 51 -2.17 2.46 -20.05
N PHE A 52 -2.57 3.09 -18.95
CA PHE A 52 -2.14 2.67 -17.61
C PHE A 52 -2.70 1.27 -17.28
N PRO A 53 -1.95 0.44 -16.55
CA PRO A 53 -2.37 -0.93 -16.24
C PRO A 53 -3.52 -1.03 -15.24
N ILE A 54 -3.90 0.09 -14.61
CA ILE A 54 -4.97 0.12 -13.60
C ILE A 54 -6.14 0.99 -14.08
N PRO A 55 -7.38 0.67 -13.67
CA PRO A 55 -8.53 1.49 -14.01
C PRO A 55 -8.52 2.84 -13.30
N LEU A 56 -9.32 3.78 -13.80
CA LEU A 56 -9.38 5.15 -13.27
C LEU A 56 -9.70 5.18 -11.76
N GLY A 57 -10.66 4.38 -11.31
CA GLY A 57 -11.03 4.35 -9.90
C GLY A 57 -9.88 3.94 -8.98
N GLU A 58 -9.10 2.95 -9.39
CA GLU A 58 -7.90 2.54 -8.67
C GLU A 58 -6.84 3.64 -8.69
N TRP A 59 -6.63 4.25 -9.86
CA TRP A 59 -5.68 5.37 -10.01
C TRP A 59 -6.03 6.53 -9.07
N VAL A 60 -7.31 6.87 -8.95
CA VAL A 60 -7.79 7.93 -8.06
C VAL A 60 -7.51 7.56 -6.60
N ALA A 61 -7.87 6.34 -6.20
CA ALA A 61 -7.67 5.88 -4.81
C ALA A 61 -6.20 5.87 -4.43
N VAL A 62 -5.37 5.24 -5.26
CA VAL A 62 -3.93 5.09 -5.00
C VAL A 62 -3.22 6.45 -5.01
N GLY A 63 -3.53 7.28 -5.99
CA GLY A 63 -2.92 8.60 -6.12
C GLY A 63 -3.30 9.58 -5.01
N SER A 64 -4.38 9.30 -4.28
CA SER A 64 -4.83 10.13 -3.17
C SER A 64 -4.22 9.74 -1.83
N LEU A 65 -3.50 8.61 -1.76
CA LEU A 65 -2.89 8.15 -0.50
C LEU A 65 -1.65 8.99 -0.19
N PRO A 66 -1.46 9.38 1.09
CA PRO A 66 -0.25 10.13 1.46
C PRO A 66 1.00 9.23 1.46
N ASP A 67 2.17 9.86 1.38
CA ASP A 67 3.47 9.18 1.36
C ASP A 67 3.74 8.36 2.62
N THR A 68 3.04 8.66 3.70
CA THR A 68 3.15 7.90 4.96
C THR A 68 2.28 6.64 4.98
N VAL A 69 1.49 6.43 3.95
CA VAL A 69 0.62 5.25 3.79
C VAL A 69 1.09 4.39 2.62
N LEU A 70 1.26 5.00 1.45
CA LEU A 70 1.75 4.29 0.26
C LEU A 70 3.24 4.57 0.09
N PHE A 71 4.05 3.54 0.31
CA PHE A 71 5.50 3.64 0.19
C PHE A 71 5.92 3.22 -1.21
N GLN A 72 6.71 4.08 -1.87
CA GLN A 72 7.20 3.85 -3.23
C GLN A 72 8.70 4.11 -3.25
N ALA A 73 9.47 3.15 -3.78
CA ALA A 73 10.93 3.26 -3.80
C ALA A 73 11.54 2.36 -4.87
N ASP A 74 12.78 2.67 -5.27
CA ASP A 74 13.51 1.89 -6.25
C ASP A 74 14.25 0.70 -5.64
N SER A 75 14.44 0.71 -4.31
CA SER A 75 15.17 -0.35 -3.61
C SER A 75 14.60 -0.57 -2.21
N TYR A 76 14.91 -1.72 -1.60
CA TYR A 76 14.39 -2.07 -0.28
C TYR A 76 14.98 -1.23 0.84
N ASP A 77 16.21 -0.77 0.71
CA ASP A 77 16.79 0.15 1.70
C ASP A 77 16.07 1.49 1.71
N GLN A 78 15.73 2.02 0.52
CA GLN A 78 14.95 3.24 0.40
C GLN A 78 13.52 3.05 0.90
N LEU A 79 12.91 1.93 0.57
CA LEU A 79 11.55 1.59 1.03
C LEU A 79 11.52 1.54 2.56
N PHE A 80 12.47 0.86 3.17
CA PHE A 80 12.53 0.74 4.62
C PHE A 80 12.82 2.09 5.28
N GLN A 81 13.62 2.94 4.65
CA GLN A 81 13.86 4.30 5.16
C GLN A 81 12.56 5.09 5.23
N GLN A 82 11.71 5.01 4.21
CA GLN A 82 10.41 5.67 4.22
C GLN A 82 9.51 5.14 5.34
N ILE A 83 9.53 3.84 5.57
CA ILE A 83 8.78 3.20 6.65
C ILE A 83 9.26 3.72 8.01
N VAL A 84 10.56 3.73 8.24
CA VAL A 84 11.16 4.24 9.49
C VAL A 84 10.76 5.70 9.70
N ASP A 85 10.85 6.51 8.66
CA ASP A 85 10.51 7.93 8.75
C ASP A 85 9.02 8.14 9.08
N SER A 86 8.14 7.27 8.58
CA SER A 86 6.71 7.37 8.84
C SER A 86 6.34 7.13 10.31
N PHE A 87 7.13 6.34 11.02
CA PHE A 87 6.93 6.10 12.45
C PHE A 87 7.51 7.21 13.33
N GLY A 88 8.39 8.02 12.78
CA GLY A 88 9.03 9.10 13.54
C GLY A 88 9.98 8.56 14.62
N GLN A 89 10.21 9.38 15.65
CA GLN A 89 11.13 9.03 16.73
C GLN A 89 10.51 8.17 17.84
N GLN A 90 9.22 7.91 17.75
CA GLN A 90 8.48 7.18 18.79
C GLN A 90 8.77 5.68 18.77
N VAL A 91 9.25 5.16 17.66
CA VAL A 91 9.55 3.75 17.48
C VAL A 91 11.05 3.59 17.19
N SER A 92 11.70 2.69 17.94
CA SER A 92 13.10 2.40 17.75
C SER A 92 13.26 1.11 16.94
N PHE A 93 13.92 1.21 15.80
CA PHE A 93 14.14 0.06 14.92
C PHE A 93 15.53 -0.53 15.16
N VAL A 94 15.60 -1.83 15.39
CA VAL A 94 16.85 -2.57 15.48
C VAL A 94 17.50 -2.65 14.11
N LEU A 95 16.71 -2.99 13.09
CA LEU A 95 17.17 -2.98 11.70
C LEU A 95 17.31 -1.53 11.23
N LYS A 96 18.43 -1.23 10.59
CA LYS A 96 18.70 0.10 10.02
C LYS A 96 18.66 0.03 8.49
N PRO A 97 18.11 1.04 7.80
CA PRO A 97 18.03 1.01 6.32
C PRO A 97 19.38 0.75 5.64
N LYS A 98 20.46 1.33 6.15
CA LYS A 98 21.81 1.15 5.58
C LYS A 98 22.26 -0.31 5.58
N GLN A 99 21.70 -1.14 6.45
CA GLN A 99 22.05 -2.56 6.52
C GLN A 99 21.43 -3.37 5.39
N LEU A 100 20.51 -2.77 4.63
CA LEU A 100 19.84 -3.42 3.51
C LEU A 100 20.47 -3.07 2.16
N VAL A 101 21.40 -2.11 2.12
CA VAL A 101 22.09 -1.72 0.89
C VAL A 101 22.88 -2.94 0.38
N LYS A 102 22.72 -3.28 -0.90
CA LYS A 102 23.37 -4.41 -1.58
C LYS A 102 22.97 -5.79 -1.03
N VAL A 103 21.89 -5.87 -0.25
CA VAL A 103 21.33 -7.15 0.20
C VAL A 103 20.38 -7.68 -0.89
N GLU A 104 20.40 -9.00 -1.13
CA GLU A 104 19.48 -9.63 -2.07
C GLU A 104 18.03 -9.28 -1.73
N PRO A 105 17.16 -9.04 -2.74
CA PRO A 105 15.77 -8.61 -2.49
C PRO A 105 14.99 -9.48 -1.52
N LEU A 106 15.02 -10.80 -1.67
CA LEU A 106 14.27 -11.69 -0.78
C LEU A 106 14.78 -11.63 0.66
N LYS A 107 16.10 -11.56 0.83
CA LYS A 107 16.73 -11.46 2.14
C LYS A 107 16.44 -10.12 2.80
N ALA A 108 16.50 -9.03 2.03
CA ALA A 108 16.16 -7.70 2.52
C ALA A 108 14.70 -7.66 2.99
N LEU A 109 13.81 -8.19 2.17
CA LEU A 109 12.39 -8.22 2.45
C LEU A 109 12.08 -9.06 3.70
N ASN A 110 12.76 -10.19 3.86
CA ASN A 110 12.62 -11.01 5.06
C ASN A 110 13.02 -10.24 6.32
N ARG A 111 14.14 -9.53 6.28
CA ARG A 111 14.61 -8.73 7.41
C ARG A 111 13.61 -7.63 7.77
N ILE A 112 13.08 -6.94 6.77
CA ILE A 112 12.05 -5.92 6.97
C ILE A 112 10.83 -6.54 7.62
N GLN A 113 10.34 -7.67 7.09
CA GLN A 113 9.13 -8.31 7.60
C GLN A 113 9.31 -8.81 9.04
N VAL A 114 10.48 -9.35 9.38
CA VAL A 114 10.78 -9.77 10.76
C VAL A 114 10.72 -8.56 11.70
N GLN A 115 11.32 -7.44 11.30
CA GLN A 115 11.29 -6.22 12.11
C GLN A 115 9.85 -5.72 12.29
N LEU A 116 9.07 -5.67 11.22
CA LEU A 116 7.69 -5.18 11.27
C LEU A 116 6.79 -6.09 12.13
N SER A 117 7.05 -7.38 12.11
CA SER A 117 6.28 -8.36 12.89
C SER A 117 6.49 -8.20 14.40
N SER A 118 7.57 -7.54 14.82
CA SER A 118 7.87 -7.31 16.23
C SER A 118 7.23 -6.04 16.79
N LEU A 119 6.62 -5.21 15.91
CA LEU A 119 5.98 -3.96 16.31
C LEU A 119 4.50 -4.19 16.58
N SER A 120 3.92 -3.37 17.48
CA SER A 120 2.48 -3.37 17.77
C SER A 120 1.94 -4.77 18.11
N ALA A 121 2.39 -5.32 19.23
CA ALA A 121 1.99 -6.67 19.67
C ALA A 121 0.46 -6.86 19.77
N GLU A 122 -0.27 -5.78 20.07
CA GLU A 122 -1.73 -5.79 20.20
C GLU A 122 -2.44 -6.15 18.89
N THR A 123 -1.82 -5.82 17.76
CA THR A 123 -2.35 -6.09 16.41
C THR A 123 -1.60 -7.23 15.73
N GLN A 124 -0.79 -7.98 16.47
CA GLN A 124 0.02 -9.11 16.00
C GLN A 124 1.14 -8.70 15.05
N GLY A 125 1.56 -7.44 15.10
CA GLY A 125 2.58 -6.89 14.25
C GLY A 125 2.03 -6.32 12.95
N TYR A 126 2.94 -5.84 12.08
CA TYR A 126 2.59 -5.34 10.75
C TYR A 126 3.02 -6.34 9.69
N VAL A 127 2.31 -6.35 8.58
CA VAL A 127 2.69 -7.06 7.36
C VAL A 127 2.90 -6.03 6.25
N LEU A 128 4.02 -6.13 5.55
CA LEU A 128 4.26 -5.33 4.35
C LEU A 128 3.49 -5.98 3.19
N VAL A 129 2.60 -5.22 2.57
CA VAL A 129 1.71 -5.71 1.52
C VAL A 129 1.98 -4.94 0.23
N ASP A 130 2.33 -5.67 -0.83
CA ASP A 130 2.38 -5.09 -2.19
C ASP A 130 0.97 -4.65 -2.55
N PHE A 131 0.79 -3.40 -2.96
CA PHE A 131 -0.52 -2.83 -3.16
C PHE A 131 -0.62 -2.09 -4.48
N SER A 132 -1.60 -2.47 -5.29
CA SER A 132 -1.84 -1.94 -6.63
C SER A 132 -0.67 -2.26 -7.57
N GLU A 133 -0.80 -1.93 -8.83
CA GLU A 133 0.26 -2.12 -9.81
C GLU A 133 0.95 -0.78 -10.04
N PRO A 134 2.25 -0.64 -9.72
CA PRO A 134 2.93 0.63 -9.92
C PRO A 134 3.00 1.00 -11.39
N LEU A 135 2.86 2.29 -11.69
CA LEU A 135 2.93 2.80 -13.05
C LEU A 135 4.36 2.80 -13.58
N ASP A 136 5.31 2.99 -12.69
CA ASP A 136 6.74 2.91 -12.98
C ASP A 136 7.27 1.59 -12.40
N ASP A 137 8.44 1.16 -12.85
CA ASP A 137 9.06 -0.07 -12.35
C ASP A 137 9.68 0.18 -10.97
N GLU A 138 8.84 0.25 -9.95
CA GLU A 138 9.24 0.55 -8.58
C GLU A 138 8.53 -0.34 -7.58
N LEU A 139 9.05 -0.38 -6.35
CA LEU A 139 8.39 -1.04 -5.24
C LEU A 139 7.25 -0.16 -4.76
N GLN A 140 6.09 -0.75 -4.48
CA GLN A 140 4.92 -0.03 -4.01
C GLN A 140 4.17 -0.88 -2.98
N ALA A 141 4.11 -0.40 -1.75
CA ALA A 141 3.60 -1.21 -0.65
C ALA A 141 2.94 -0.36 0.44
N VAL A 142 2.12 -1.03 1.23
CA VAL A 142 1.46 -0.44 2.40
C VAL A 142 1.74 -1.32 3.62
N LEU A 143 1.54 -0.77 4.82
CA LEU A 143 1.63 -1.52 6.07
C LEU A 143 0.23 -1.83 6.58
N VAL A 144 0.00 -3.10 6.88
CA VAL A 144 -1.30 -3.60 7.35
C VAL A 144 -1.09 -4.29 8.68
N TYR A 145 -1.95 -4.06 9.66
CA TYR A 145 -1.92 -4.87 10.87
C TYR A 145 -2.17 -6.34 10.49
N ARG A 146 -1.39 -7.25 11.06
CA ARG A 146 -1.56 -8.67 10.75
C ARG A 146 -2.99 -9.14 11.04
N SER A 147 -3.60 -8.62 12.08
CA SER A 147 -5.00 -8.93 12.42
C SER A 147 -6.01 -8.51 11.36
N ASP A 148 -5.65 -7.56 10.50
CA ASP A 148 -6.51 -7.07 9.40
C ASP A 148 -6.15 -7.69 8.04
N LEU A 149 -5.07 -8.46 7.95
CA LEU A 149 -4.55 -8.90 6.66
C LEU A 149 -5.58 -9.68 5.83
N ALA A 150 -6.24 -10.66 6.44
CA ALA A 150 -7.23 -11.49 5.72
C ALA A 150 -8.35 -10.62 5.12
N ARG A 151 -8.83 -9.65 5.89
CA ARG A 151 -9.91 -8.77 5.42
C ARG A 151 -9.42 -7.83 4.32
N VAL A 152 -8.19 -7.32 4.43
CA VAL A 152 -7.60 -6.48 3.38
C VAL A 152 -7.53 -7.23 2.05
N LEU A 153 -7.04 -8.47 2.08
CA LEU A 153 -6.94 -9.29 0.86
C LEU A 153 -8.32 -9.59 0.27
N GLU A 154 -9.31 -9.87 1.11
CA GLU A 154 -10.69 -10.08 0.67
C GLU A 154 -11.26 -8.83 0.00
N LEU A 155 -11.11 -7.67 0.63
CA LEU A 155 -11.59 -6.39 0.08
C LEU A 155 -10.90 -6.05 -1.24
N ALA A 156 -9.59 -6.28 -1.33
CA ALA A 156 -8.84 -6.05 -2.56
C ALA A 156 -9.38 -6.88 -3.72
N VAL A 157 -9.67 -8.16 -3.47
CA VAL A 157 -10.28 -9.03 -4.49
C VAL A 157 -11.67 -8.53 -4.89
N GLU A 158 -12.50 -8.14 -3.92
CA GLU A 158 -13.86 -7.64 -4.20
C GLU A 158 -13.85 -6.37 -5.05
N ILE A 159 -12.88 -5.47 -4.81
CA ILE A 159 -12.76 -4.21 -5.55
C ILE A 159 -11.99 -4.40 -6.86
N GLY A 160 -11.11 -5.40 -6.92
CA GLY A 160 -10.30 -5.69 -8.10
C GLY A 160 -8.94 -5.00 -8.07
N ILE A 161 -8.40 -4.71 -6.89
CA ILE A 161 -7.07 -4.13 -6.71
C ILE A 161 -6.10 -5.25 -6.29
N TYR A 162 -4.92 -5.28 -6.91
CA TYR A 162 -3.90 -6.25 -6.53
C TYR A 162 -3.37 -5.97 -5.11
N ALA A 163 -3.30 -7.00 -4.28
CA ALA A 163 -2.69 -6.92 -2.96
C ALA A 163 -2.17 -8.29 -2.56
N ALA A 164 -0.93 -8.34 -2.07
CA ALA A 164 -0.31 -9.59 -1.59
C ALA A 164 0.74 -9.28 -0.54
N PRO A 165 0.89 -10.15 0.49
CA PRO A 165 2.00 -10.01 1.43
C PRO A 165 3.32 -10.06 0.65
N ALA A 166 4.13 -9.01 0.77
CA ALA A 166 5.29 -8.82 -0.11
C ALA A 166 6.31 -9.96 -0.01
N TYR A 167 6.66 -10.36 1.21
CA TYR A 167 7.65 -11.42 1.41
C TYR A 167 7.16 -12.76 0.85
N GLU A 168 5.94 -13.14 1.16
CA GLU A 168 5.37 -14.42 0.72
C GLU A 168 5.22 -14.46 -0.80
N ALA A 169 4.81 -13.35 -1.41
CA ALA A 169 4.67 -13.26 -2.85
C ALA A 169 6.01 -13.42 -3.56
N MET A 170 7.06 -12.76 -3.07
CA MET A 170 8.40 -12.88 -3.65
C MET A 170 8.96 -14.28 -3.44
N GLN A 171 8.78 -14.86 -2.26
CA GLN A 171 9.24 -16.22 -1.98
C GLN A 171 8.58 -17.22 -2.92
N ALA A 172 7.27 -17.10 -3.15
CA ALA A 172 6.54 -17.97 -4.07
C ALA A 172 7.04 -17.82 -5.50
N ALA A 173 7.33 -16.61 -5.94
CA ALA A 173 7.83 -16.33 -7.30
C ALA A 173 9.22 -16.97 -7.53
N GLN A 174 10.04 -17.05 -6.50
CA GLN A 174 11.39 -17.64 -6.62
C GLN A 174 11.39 -19.16 -6.58
N THR A 175 10.32 -19.80 -6.11
CA THR A 175 10.21 -21.25 -6.04
C THR A 175 9.55 -21.85 -7.28
N GLU A 176 9.04 -21.02 -8.19
CA GLU A 176 8.50 -21.46 -9.50
C GLU A 176 9.63 -21.63 -10.54
#